data_26156749609166aea5a47262f53da0fb
#
_entry.id   26156749609166aea5a47262f53da0fb
#
_cell.length_a   1.000
_cell.length_b   1.000
_cell.length_c   1.000
_cell.angle_alpha   90.00
_cell.angle_beta   90.00
_cell.angle_gamma   90.00
#
_symmetry.space_group_name_H-M   'P 1'
#
loop_
_entity.id
_entity.type
_entity.pdbx_description
1 polymer ?
#
loop_
_entity_poly.entity_id
_entity_poly.type
_entity_poly.pdbx_seq_one_letter_code
_entity_poly.pdbx_strand_id
1 'polypeptide(L)'
;LSYHLNSNIFSSQSATTLRSLRHRNYRLYFFGQLISLPGNWIQNIALGWLVYRLSDSVLLLGVVGFAGQIPSLLLTPIAGVYADRVDRRKVLIATQAISMLIALTVAALILFDKIQVWHIIASAALNGIAMAFDTPFRHAFLVNMVPDKKDLQNAIALNSTLFNTARFVGPPLGGLLIALSGEGVCFLINGLSYLAVIASLLAMQVDPRAESIRHASVFTDLLSGLRYAYKSLPIRFILIMVITTSLLGLPFQVFMPVFAREVLHGNSQTLGYLIGAIGAGALAGAIYLATRKSLHTIPLTIFISATLFSLGLMAFSVSTGFIISLALLVITGFGMVVEFASSNTLLQTMVDDQMRGRIVALYSMSFMGFTPLGSLLMGALAEFAGVQITVFIAGACCLLAALVFYRKLPEIRKAITDI
;
A
#
# COMPACT_ATOMS: atom_id res chain seq x y z
N LEU A 1 -33.81 -7.33 43.76
CA LEU A 1 -33.77 -6.96 42.33
C LEU A 1 -32.31 -6.99 41.91
N SER A 2 -31.88 -8.16 41.42
CA SER A 2 -30.53 -8.46 40.96
C SER A 2 -30.30 -7.93 39.57
N TYR A 3 -29.33 -7.03 39.39
CA TYR A 3 -28.78 -6.66 38.12
C TYR A 3 -27.92 -7.83 37.54
N HIS A 4 -28.49 -8.66 36.70
CA HIS A 4 -27.72 -9.50 35.79
C HIS A 4 -27.23 -8.62 34.64
N LEU A 5 -26.04 -8.05 34.78
CA LEU A 5 -25.30 -7.40 33.70
C LEU A 5 -25.00 -8.44 32.59
N ASN A 6 -25.51 -8.17 31.43
CA ASN A 6 -25.42 -8.96 30.22
C ASN A 6 -23.96 -9.17 29.77
N SER A 7 -23.29 -10.18 30.32
CA SER A 7 -21.98 -10.67 29.83
C SER A 7 -22.09 -11.33 28.42
N ASN A 8 -23.31 -11.60 27.96
CA ASN A 8 -23.58 -12.27 26.68
C ASN A 8 -23.51 -11.36 25.45
N ILE A 9 -23.56 -10.04 25.59
CA ILE A 9 -23.50 -9.11 24.43
C ILE A 9 -22.07 -9.02 23.89
N PHE A 10 -21.06 -8.98 24.77
CA PHE A 10 -19.66 -8.95 24.36
C PHE A 10 -19.18 -10.29 23.77
N SER A 11 -19.68 -11.42 24.26
CA SER A 11 -19.31 -12.75 23.73
C SER A 11 -19.92 -13.04 22.36
N SER A 12 -21.12 -12.55 22.07
CA SER A 12 -21.78 -12.76 20.76
C SER A 12 -21.20 -11.86 19.67
N GLN A 13 -20.82 -10.63 19.98
CA GLN A 13 -20.17 -9.73 19.00
C GLN A 13 -18.73 -10.16 18.69
N SER A 14 -17.96 -10.61 19.67
CA SER A 14 -16.62 -11.14 19.43
C SER A 14 -16.64 -12.44 18.63
N ALA A 15 -17.63 -13.31 18.84
CA ALA A 15 -17.82 -14.53 18.05
C ALA A 15 -18.17 -14.25 16.57
N THR A 16 -18.85 -13.13 16.27
CA THR A 16 -19.14 -12.71 14.89
C THR A 16 -17.95 -12.01 14.23
N THR A 17 -17.14 -11.28 14.98
CA THR A 17 -16.00 -10.51 14.46
C THR A 17 -14.83 -11.41 14.02
N LEU A 18 -14.62 -12.55 14.67
CA LEU A 18 -13.51 -13.48 14.41
C LEU A 18 -13.96 -14.80 13.75
N ARG A 19 -15.17 -14.84 13.17
CA ARG A 19 -15.75 -16.08 12.68
C ARG A 19 -14.95 -16.76 11.57
N SER A 20 -14.24 -16.02 10.72
CA SER A 20 -13.38 -16.60 9.67
C SER A 20 -12.19 -17.37 10.23
N LEU A 21 -11.72 -17.08 11.47
CA LEU A 21 -10.68 -17.86 12.11
C LEU A 21 -11.10 -19.27 12.52
N ARG A 22 -12.41 -19.63 12.39
CA ARG A 22 -12.90 -21.01 12.54
C ARG A 22 -12.37 -21.90 11.42
N HIS A 23 -12.14 -21.34 10.22
CA HIS A 23 -11.55 -22.07 9.10
C HIS A 23 -10.05 -22.31 9.36
N ARG A 24 -9.65 -23.58 9.46
CA ARG A 24 -8.27 -23.97 9.80
C ARG A 24 -7.23 -23.33 8.87
N ASN A 25 -7.48 -23.36 7.56
CA ASN A 25 -6.55 -22.81 6.58
C ASN A 25 -6.39 -21.29 6.73
N TYR A 26 -7.52 -20.56 6.89
CA TYR A 26 -7.48 -19.11 7.10
C TYR A 26 -6.81 -18.76 8.42
N ARG A 27 -7.03 -19.50 9.49
CA ARG A 27 -6.38 -19.31 10.79
C ARG A 27 -4.86 -19.44 10.69
N LEU A 28 -4.39 -20.49 10.01
CA LEU A 28 -2.94 -20.67 9.75
C LEU A 28 -2.36 -19.49 8.98
N TYR A 29 -3.04 -19.07 7.90
CA TYR A 29 -2.65 -17.92 7.11
C TYR A 29 -2.58 -16.63 7.94
N PHE A 30 -3.62 -16.36 8.72
CA PHE A 30 -3.74 -15.16 9.53
C PHE A 30 -2.58 -15.04 10.54
N PHE A 31 -2.25 -16.10 11.27
CA PHE A 31 -1.14 -16.09 12.23
C PHE A 31 0.23 -16.02 11.54
N GLY A 32 0.41 -16.67 10.39
CA GLY A 32 1.61 -16.51 9.59
C GLY A 32 1.82 -15.06 9.15
N GLN A 33 0.77 -14.41 8.66
CA GLN A 33 0.82 -13.00 8.25
C GLN A 33 0.98 -12.04 9.44
N LEU A 34 0.39 -12.36 10.60
CA LEU A 34 0.54 -11.55 11.83
C LEU A 34 2.02 -11.41 12.23
N ILE A 35 2.81 -12.46 12.02
CA ILE A 35 4.26 -12.46 12.32
C ILE A 35 5.04 -11.75 11.21
N SER A 36 4.69 -11.99 9.93
CA SER A 36 5.50 -11.54 8.80
C SER A 36 5.22 -10.10 8.35
N LEU A 37 3.97 -9.62 8.42
CA LEU A 37 3.65 -8.27 7.95
C LEU A 37 4.39 -7.14 8.70
N PRO A 38 4.53 -7.17 10.03
CA PRO A 38 5.36 -6.18 10.71
C PRO A 38 6.81 -6.23 10.25
N GLY A 39 7.37 -7.43 10.02
CA GLY A 39 8.72 -7.62 9.51
C GLY A 39 8.94 -6.92 8.17
N ASN A 40 7.98 -7.00 7.24
CA ASN A 40 8.04 -6.31 5.95
C ASN A 40 8.11 -4.78 6.12
N TRP A 41 7.34 -4.19 7.04
CA TRP A 41 7.38 -2.76 7.32
C TRP A 41 8.69 -2.34 7.99
N ILE A 42 9.20 -3.14 8.92
CA ILE A 42 10.51 -2.97 9.56
C ILE A 42 11.61 -2.95 8.50
N GLN A 43 11.62 -3.92 7.58
CA GLN A 43 12.58 -3.98 6.48
C GLN A 43 12.48 -2.78 5.54
N ASN A 44 11.28 -2.31 5.22
CA ASN A 44 11.09 -1.15 4.35
C ASN A 44 11.70 0.12 4.95
N ILE A 45 11.57 0.32 6.26
CA ILE A 45 12.22 1.44 6.97
C ILE A 45 13.74 1.29 6.93
N ALA A 46 14.24 0.07 7.22
CA ALA A 46 15.67 -0.21 7.18
C ALA A 46 16.25 -0.03 5.77
N LEU A 47 15.53 -0.41 4.73
CA LEU A 47 15.94 -0.23 3.34
C LEU A 47 16.14 1.26 2.99
N GLY A 48 15.13 2.10 3.26
CA GLY A 48 15.22 3.53 2.97
C GLY A 48 16.33 4.22 3.77
N TRP A 49 16.45 3.90 5.07
CA TRP A 49 17.52 4.43 5.93
C TRP A 49 18.90 3.99 5.44
N LEU A 50 19.09 2.72 5.13
CA LEU A 50 20.36 2.14 4.65
C LEU A 50 20.81 2.78 3.33
N VAL A 51 19.89 2.93 2.35
CA VAL A 51 20.21 3.59 1.07
C VAL A 51 20.76 4.99 1.31
N TYR A 52 20.04 5.79 2.11
CA TYR A 52 20.44 7.16 2.36
C TYR A 52 21.74 7.25 3.16
N ARG A 53 21.92 6.38 4.17
CA ARG A 53 23.16 6.32 4.97
C ARG A 53 24.42 5.97 4.15
N LEU A 54 24.26 5.09 3.15
CA LEU A 54 25.38 4.64 2.32
C LEU A 54 25.72 5.58 1.16
N SER A 55 24.74 6.35 0.68
CA SER A 55 24.90 7.12 -0.57
C SER A 55 24.81 8.61 -0.40
N ASP A 56 24.21 9.10 0.67
CA ASP A 56 23.81 10.51 0.88
C ASP A 56 23.07 11.12 -0.33
N SER A 57 22.51 10.29 -1.24
CA SER A 57 21.87 10.70 -2.48
C SER A 57 20.35 10.51 -2.41
N VAL A 58 19.63 11.57 -2.68
CA VAL A 58 18.17 11.58 -2.78
C VAL A 58 17.71 10.89 -4.06
N LEU A 59 18.47 11.03 -5.14
CA LEU A 59 18.20 10.34 -6.40
C LEU A 59 18.21 8.82 -6.22
N LEU A 60 19.18 8.28 -5.47
CA LEU A 60 19.27 6.83 -5.25
C LEU A 60 18.11 6.28 -4.41
N LEU A 61 17.53 7.05 -3.50
CA LEU A 61 16.26 6.69 -2.87
C LEU A 61 15.15 6.53 -3.91
N GLY A 62 15.06 7.48 -4.85
CA GLY A 62 14.12 7.42 -5.97
C GLY A 62 14.34 6.20 -6.88
N VAL A 63 15.61 5.90 -7.21
CA VAL A 63 16.01 4.73 -8.03
C VAL A 63 15.63 3.43 -7.33
N VAL A 64 15.87 3.28 -6.04
CA VAL A 64 15.49 2.08 -5.26
C VAL A 64 13.98 1.93 -5.20
N GLY A 65 13.24 3.04 -4.98
CA GLY A 65 11.79 3.05 -5.03
C GLY A 65 11.23 2.63 -6.39
N PHE A 66 11.84 3.14 -7.48
CA PHE A 66 11.52 2.74 -8.85
C PHE A 66 11.82 1.26 -9.09
N ALA A 67 13.04 0.82 -8.79
CA ALA A 67 13.49 -0.56 -9.01
C ALA A 67 12.63 -1.59 -8.28
N GLY A 68 12.18 -1.28 -7.06
CA GLY A 68 11.34 -2.16 -6.26
C GLY A 68 9.90 -2.28 -6.76
N GLN A 69 9.38 -1.27 -7.46
CA GLN A 69 7.97 -1.23 -7.84
C GLN A 69 7.73 -1.46 -9.34
N ILE A 70 8.68 -1.11 -10.23
CA ILE A 70 8.51 -1.27 -11.68
C ILE A 70 8.28 -2.71 -12.12
N PRO A 71 8.97 -3.74 -11.55
CA PRO A 71 8.67 -5.12 -11.88
C PRO A 71 7.23 -5.51 -11.54
N SER A 72 6.69 -5.02 -10.42
CA SER A 72 5.30 -5.27 -10.04
C SER A 72 4.34 -4.68 -11.08
N LEU A 73 4.57 -3.46 -11.55
CA LEU A 73 3.73 -2.85 -12.60
C LEU A 73 3.71 -3.70 -13.88
N LEU A 74 4.88 -4.15 -14.33
CA LEU A 74 5.03 -4.86 -15.60
C LEU A 74 4.54 -6.31 -15.54
N LEU A 75 4.79 -7.01 -14.42
CA LEU A 75 4.58 -8.44 -14.29
C LEU A 75 3.26 -8.83 -13.62
N THR A 76 2.63 -7.95 -12.81
CA THR A 76 1.35 -8.27 -12.15
C THR A 76 0.22 -8.65 -13.12
N PRO A 77 0.03 -8.01 -14.29
CA PRO A 77 -0.97 -8.44 -15.26
C PRO A 77 -0.70 -9.86 -15.78
N ILE A 78 0.56 -10.20 -16.00
CA ILE A 78 0.99 -11.54 -16.43
C ILE A 78 0.74 -12.54 -15.31
N ALA A 79 1.17 -12.23 -14.09
CA ALA A 79 0.96 -13.06 -12.92
C ALA A 79 -0.52 -13.34 -12.64
N GLY A 80 -1.40 -12.35 -12.85
CA GLY A 80 -2.85 -12.51 -12.74
C GLY A 80 -3.41 -13.57 -13.68
N VAL A 81 -2.94 -13.61 -14.94
CA VAL A 81 -3.35 -14.64 -15.91
C VAL A 81 -2.85 -16.03 -15.50
N TYR A 82 -1.64 -16.11 -14.92
CA TYR A 82 -1.10 -17.38 -14.46
C TYR A 82 -1.74 -17.87 -13.16
N ALA A 83 -2.31 -16.98 -12.34
CA ALA A 83 -2.93 -17.34 -11.05
C ALA A 83 -4.11 -18.33 -11.18
N ASP A 84 -4.72 -18.41 -12.37
CA ASP A 84 -5.81 -19.35 -12.68
C ASP A 84 -5.33 -20.67 -13.29
N ARG A 85 -4.03 -20.79 -13.61
CA ARG A 85 -3.47 -21.93 -14.35
C ARG A 85 -2.54 -22.82 -13.53
N VAL A 86 -2.01 -22.30 -12.43
CA VAL A 86 -1.00 -22.98 -11.62
C VAL A 86 -1.42 -23.10 -10.16
N ASP A 87 -0.79 -24.02 -9.46
CA ASP A 87 -1.03 -24.21 -8.02
C ASP A 87 -0.62 -22.95 -7.23
N ARG A 88 -1.64 -22.20 -6.81
CA ARG A 88 -1.48 -20.93 -6.08
C ARG A 88 -0.61 -21.09 -4.83
N ARG A 89 -0.77 -22.20 -4.10
CA ARG A 89 0.00 -22.48 -2.88
C ARG A 89 1.48 -22.64 -3.17
N LYS A 90 1.85 -23.37 -4.24
CA LYS A 90 3.26 -23.57 -4.62
C LYS A 90 3.91 -22.25 -5.03
N VAL A 91 3.20 -21.42 -5.79
CA VAL A 91 3.71 -20.09 -6.19
C VAL A 91 3.92 -19.20 -4.96
N LEU A 92 2.95 -19.17 -4.02
CA LEU A 92 3.11 -18.41 -2.78
C LEU A 92 4.30 -18.89 -1.94
N ILE A 93 4.51 -20.21 -1.81
CA ILE A 93 5.69 -20.75 -1.11
C ILE A 93 6.97 -20.31 -1.81
N ALA A 94 7.01 -20.37 -3.14
CA ALA A 94 8.19 -19.96 -3.91
C ALA A 94 8.49 -18.46 -3.75
N THR A 95 7.47 -17.58 -3.86
CA THR A 95 7.65 -16.13 -3.69
C THR A 95 8.11 -15.77 -2.28
N GLN A 96 7.54 -16.41 -1.25
CA GLN A 96 7.96 -16.20 0.14
C GLN A 96 9.40 -16.72 0.38
N ALA A 97 9.79 -17.87 -0.20
CA ALA A 97 11.15 -18.38 -0.11
C ALA A 97 12.16 -17.46 -0.83
N ILE A 98 11.82 -16.93 -2.00
CA ILE A 98 12.64 -15.95 -2.72
C ILE A 98 12.81 -14.68 -1.88
N SER A 99 11.72 -14.11 -1.36
CA SER A 99 11.79 -12.90 -0.50
C SER A 99 12.59 -13.14 0.77
N MET A 100 12.48 -14.33 1.37
CA MET A 100 13.30 -14.76 2.51
C MET A 100 14.78 -14.77 2.16
N LEU A 101 15.15 -15.42 1.06
CA LEU A 101 16.56 -15.52 0.62
C LEU A 101 17.14 -14.14 0.32
N ILE A 102 16.39 -13.26 -0.34
CA ILE A 102 16.81 -11.87 -0.61
C ILE A 102 17.06 -11.15 0.72
N ALA A 103 16.12 -11.20 1.66
CA ALA A 103 16.25 -10.52 2.95
C ALA A 103 17.44 -11.05 3.76
N LEU A 104 17.64 -12.38 3.82
CA LEU A 104 18.77 -12.99 4.52
C LEU A 104 20.11 -12.68 3.85
N THR A 105 20.16 -12.62 2.51
CA THR A 105 21.36 -12.21 1.77
C THR A 105 21.75 -10.78 2.08
N VAL A 106 20.78 -9.84 2.06
CA VAL A 106 21.02 -8.43 2.42
C VAL A 106 21.45 -8.32 3.88
N ALA A 107 20.79 -9.06 4.81
CA ALA A 107 21.18 -9.10 6.21
C ALA A 107 22.64 -9.56 6.38
N ALA A 108 23.04 -10.63 5.71
CA ALA A 108 24.41 -11.15 5.75
C ALA A 108 25.42 -10.12 5.20
N LEU A 109 25.12 -9.49 4.05
CA LEU A 109 25.98 -8.47 3.47
C LEU A 109 26.17 -7.26 4.39
N ILE A 110 25.13 -6.86 5.12
CA ILE A 110 25.19 -5.76 6.10
C ILE A 110 26.05 -6.19 7.31
N LEU A 111 25.76 -7.37 7.88
CA LEU A 111 26.44 -7.85 9.09
C LEU A 111 27.92 -8.15 8.88
N PHE A 112 28.34 -8.45 7.64
CA PHE A 112 29.74 -8.63 7.25
C PHE A 112 30.39 -7.39 6.64
N ASP A 113 29.73 -6.22 6.70
CA ASP A 113 30.20 -4.93 6.16
C ASP A 113 30.55 -4.98 4.65
N LYS A 114 29.86 -5.83 3.88
CA LYS A 114 30.07 -5.99 2.43
C LYS A 114 28.95 -5.39 1.58
N ILE A 115 27.98 -4.73 2.20
CA ILE A 115 26.84 -4.13 1.51
C ILE A 115 27.27 -2.95 0.65
N GLN A 116 26.75 -2.87 -0.57
CA GLN A 116 26.94 -1.78 -1.50
C GLN A 116 25.58 -1.37 -2.10
N VAL A 117 25.48 -0.14 -2.61
CA VAL A 117 24.21 0.41 -3.14
C VAL A 117 23.62 -0.47 -4.25
N TRP A 118 24.43 -1.03 -5.14
CA TRP A 118 23.93 -1.90 -6.20
C TRP A 118 23.29 -3.20 -5.68
N HIS A 119 23.77 -3.77 -4.56
CA HIS A 119 23.12 -4.91 -3.91
C HIS A 119 21.69 -4.54 -3.47
N ILE A 120 21.51 -3.31 -2.98
CA ILE A 120 20.20 -2.81 -2.52
C ILE A 120 19.26 -2.63 -3.71
N ILE A 121 19.73 -2.02 -4.81
CA ILE A 121 18.95 -1.84 -6.04
C ILE A 121 18.54 -3.21 -6.60
N ALA A 122 19.48 -4.16 -6.69
CA ALA A 122 19.21 -5.50 -7.17
C ALA A 122 18.21 -6.25 -6.27
N SER A 123 18.37 -6.16 -4.95
CA SER A 123 17.44 -6.78 -3.99
C SER A 123 16.04 -6.17 -4.06
N ALA A 124 15.93 -4.85 -4.24
CA ALA A 124 14.66 -4.17 -4.44
C ALA A 124 13.96 -4.65 -5.71
N ALA A 125 14.69 -4.73 -6.84
CA ALA A 125 14.14 -5.22 -8.11
C ALA A 125 13.69 -6.69 -8.02
N LEU A 126 14.51 -7.57 -7.44
CA LEU A 126 14.17 -8.98 -7.25
C LEU A 126 12.96 -9.16 -6.33
N ASN A 127 12.88 -8.40 -5.25
CA ASN A 127 11.71 -8.41 -4.37
C ASN A 127 10.46 -7.87 -5.09
N GLY A 128 10.60 -6.84 -5.94
CA GLY A 128 9.54 -6.35 -6.81
C GLY A 128 9.00 -7.43 -7.76
N ILE A 129 9.86 -8.27 -8.32
CA ILE A 129 9.47 -9.44 -9.13
C ILE A 129 8.68 -10.45 -8.26
N ALA A 130 9.20 -10.80 -7.09
CA ALA A 130 8.51 -11.72 -6.17
C ALA A 130 7.12 -11.19 -5.80
N MET A 131 6.99 -9.91 -5.47
CA MET A 131 5.74 -9.25 -5.12
C MET A 131 4.74 -9.18 -6.28
N ALA A 132 5.20 -9.07 -7.52
CA ALA A 132 4.36 -9.08 -8.71
C ALA A 132 3.55 -10.39 -8.83
N PHE A 133 4.11 -11.50 -8.41
CA PHE A 133 3.43 -12.79 -8.36
C PHE A 133 2.71 -13.01 -7.02
N ASP A 134 3.32 -12.66 -5.91
CA ASP A 134 2.76 -12.90 -4.57
C ASP A 134 1.38 -12.24 -4.41
N THR A 135 1.24 -10.99 -4.79
CA THR A 135 0.02 -10.21 -4.54
C THR A 135 -1.24 -10.80 -5.21
N PRO A 136 -1.29 -11.03 -6.55
CA PRO A 136 -2.48 -11.60 -7.19
C PRO A 136 -2.77 -13.04 -6.74
N PHE A 137 -1.72 -13.84 -6.54
CA PHE A 137 -1.87 -15.21 -6.05
C PHE A 137 -2.42 -15.25 -4.63
N ARG A 138 -1.99 -14.35 -3.76
CA ARG A 138 -2.47 -14.23 -2.38
C ARG A 138 -3.94 -13.85 -2.34
N HIS A 139 -4.37 -12.88 -3.13
CA HIS A 139 -5.79 -12.50 -3.22
C HIS A 139 -6.66 -13.64 -3.76
N ALA A 140 -6.22 -14.31 -4.80
CA ALA A 140 -6.92 -15.47 -5.36
C ALA A 140 -6.98 -16.66 -4.38
N PHE A 141 -5.91 -16.88 -3.60
CA PHE A 141 -5.81 -17.96 -2.64
C PHE A 141 -6.69 -17.76 -1.40
N LEU A 142 -6.98 -16.50 -1.03
CA LEU A 142 -7.84 -16.18 0.11
C LEU A 142 -9.23 -16.82 -0.03
N VAL A 143 -9.78 -16.82 -1.24
CA VAL A 143 -11.09 -17.45 -1.55
C VAL A 143 -11.07 -18.97 -1.33
N ASN A 144 -9.92 -19.61 -1.59
CA ASN A 144 -9.74 -21.05 -1.38
C ASN A 144 -9.64 -21.43 0.12
N MET A 145 -9.24 -20.48 0.97
CA MET A 145 -9.10 -20.70 2.42
C MET A 145 -10.41 -20.58 3.18
N VAL A 146 -11.40 -19.85 2.61
CA VAL A 146 -12.70 -19.57 3.25
C VAL A 146 -13.83 -19.90 2.27
N PRO A 147 -14.37 -21.14 2.31
CA PRO A 147 -15.39 -21.59 1.35
C PRO A 147 -16.74 -20.86 1.48
N ASP A 148 -17.08 -20.40 2.69
CA ASP A 148 -18.33 -19.68 2.93
C ASP A 148 -18.19 -18.20 2.55
N LYS A 149 -19.04 -17.74 1.60
CA LYS A 149 -19.07 -16.34 1.15
C LYS A 149 -19.33 -15.33 2.27
N LYS A 150 -20.09 -15.70 3.30
CA LYS A 150 -20.38 -14.82 4.45
C LYS A 150 -19.13 -14.63 5.31
N ASP A 151 -18.33 -15.68 5.47
CA ASP A 151 -17.08 -15.62 6.23
C ASP A 151 -15.95 -15.01 5.42
N LEU A 152 -16.00 -15.07 4.08
CA LEU A 152 -15.01 -14.46 3.19
C LEU A 152 -14.95 -12.93 3.39
N GLN A 153 -16.09 -12.25 3.53
CA GLN A 153 -16.11 -10.81 3.82
C GLN A 153 -15.43 -10.48 5.15
N ASN A 154 -15.64 -11.33 6.17
CA ASN A 154 -14.98 -11.19 7.46
C ASN A 154 -13.46 -11.44 7.35
N ALA A 155 -13.04 -12.44 6.57
CA ALA A 155 -11.63 -12.71 6.30
C ALA A 155 -10.94 -11.53 5.60
N ILE A 156 -11.57 -10.92 4.60
CA ILE A 156 -11.07 -9.72 3.92
C ILE A 156 -10.92 -8.56 4.91
N ALA A 157 -11.92 -8.33 5.76
CA ALA A 157 -11.88 -7.28 6.78
C ALA A 157 -10.75 -7.49 7.79
N LEU A 158 -10.57 -8.71 8.30
CA LEU A 158 -9.48 -9.06 9.22
C LEU A 158 -8.10 -8.90 8.57
N ASN A 159 -7.94 -9.33 7.32
CA ASN A 159 -6.70 -9.16 6.57
C ASN A 159 -6.36 -7.67 6.36
N SER A 160 -7.37 -6.85 6.02
CA SER A 160 -7.20 -5.40 5.89
C SER A 160 -6.82 -4.74 7.23
N THR A 161 -7.44 -5.17 8.33
CA THR A 161 -7.13 -4.70 9.68
C THR A 161 -5.68 -5.04 10.04
N LEU A 162 -5.27 -6.28 9.79
CA LEU A 162 -3.91 -6.75 10.04
C LEU A 162 -2.88 -5.94 9.27
N PHE A 163 -3.12 -5.71 7.96
CA PHE A 163 -2.25 -4.90 7.10
C PHE A 163 -2.11 -3.47 7.61
N ASN A 164 -3.22 -2.80 7.94
CA ASN A 164 -3.21 -1.42 8.44
C ASN A 164 -2.56 -1.31 9.84
N THR A 165 -2.76 -2.31 10.70
CA THR A 165 -2.09 -2.37 12.01
C THR A 165 -0.58 -2.53 11.83
N ALA A 166 -0.13 -3.43 10.95
CA ALA A 166 1.29 -3.61 10.66
C ALA A 166 1.90 -2.34 10.03
N ARG A 167 1.18 -1.65 9.17
CA ARG A 167 1.59 -0.36 8.57
C ARG A 167 1.75 0.76 9.62
N PHE A 168 0.95 0.74 10.67
CA PHE A 168 1.04 1.73 11.77
C PHE A 168 2.14 1.39 12.77
N VAL A 169 2.21 0.14 13.21
CA VAL A 169 3.11 -0.31 14.28
C VAL A 169 4.51 -0.65 13.76
N GLY A 170 4.60 -1.22 12.55
CA GLY A 170 5.86 -1.70 11.97
C GLY A 170 6.95 -0.63 11.84
N PRO A 171 6.67 0.55 11.25
CA PRO A 171 7.66 1.59 11.07
C PRO A 171 8.29 2.13 12.37
N PRO A 172 7.54 2.47 13.44
CA PRO A 172 8.16 2.85 14.71
C PRO A 172 9.04 1.75 15.31
N LEU A 173 8.59 0.49 15.23
CA LEU A 173 9.41 -0.65 15.66
C LEU A 173 10.68 -0.79 14.80
N GLY A 174 10.57 -0.59 13.48
CA GLY A 174 11.71 -0.60 12.58
C GLY A 174 12.73 0.48 12.92
N GLY A 175 12.29 1.72 13.13
CA GLY A 175 13.15 2.82 13.53
C GLY A 175 13.87 2.56 14.86
N LEU A 176 13.16 2.00 15.84
CA LEU A 176 13.73 1.60 17.12
C LEU A 176 14.77 0.48 16.97
N LEU A 177 14.45 -0.56 16.21
CA LEU A 177 15.36 -1.69 15.96
C LEU A 177 16.64 -1.26 15.24
N ILE A 178 16.53 -0.35 14.25
CA ILE A 178 17.70 0.21 13.56
C ILE A 178 18.61 0.93 14.58
N ALA A 179 18.03 1.74 15.47
CA ALA A 179 18.79 2.48 16.47
C ALA A 179 19.49 1.57 17.50
N LEU A 180 18.88 0.44 17.86
CA LEU A 180 19.39 -0.48 18.86
C LEU A 180 20.37 -1.52 18.28
N SER A 181 20.13 -1.99 17.07
CA SER A 181 20.77 -3.20 16.54
C SER A 181 21.22 -3.06 15.06
N GLY A 182 20.97 -1.92 14.43
CA GLY A 182 21.31 -1.67 13.03
C GLY A 182 20.34 -2.29 12.03
N GLU A 183 20.53 -1.94 10.76
CA GLU A 183 19.66 -2.36 9.66
C GLU A 183 19.74 -3.86 9.38
N GLY A 184 20.93 -4.48 9.55
CA GLY A 184 21.13 -5.90 9.31
C GLY A 184 20.20 -6.81 10.10
N VAL A 185 19.95 -6.45 11.37
CA VAL A 185 19.01 -7.19 12.25
C VAL A 185 17.57 -7.03 11.75
N CYS A 186 17.18 -5.88 11.22
CA CYS A 186 15.85 -5.67 10.65
C CYS A 186 15.60 -6.60 9.45
N PHE A 187 16.57 -6.73 8.55
CA PHE A 187 16.51 -7.66 7.42
C PHE A 187 16.51 -9.11 7.88
N LEU A 188 17.31 -9.47 8.91
CA LEU A 188 17.34 -10.80 9.49
C LEU A 188 16.00 -11.20 10.09
N ILE A 189 15.40 -10.33 10.91
CA ILE A 189 14.08 -10.55 11.53
C ILE A 189 13.03 -10.77 10.44
N ASN A 190 12.98 -9.90 9.41
CA ASN A 190 12.03 -10.09 8.31
C ASN A 190 12.31 -11.38 7.53
N GLY A 191 13.57 -11.68 7.22
CA GLY A 191 13.96 -12.93 6.56
C GLY A 191 13.46 -14.16 7.31
N LEU A 192 13.64 -14.19 8.64
CA LEU A 192 13.14 -15.28 9.48
C LEU A 192 11.61 -15.28 9.61
N SER A 193 10.95 -14.14 9.56
CA SER A 193 9.48 -14.05 9.65
C SER A 193 8.76 -14.74 8.49
N TYR A 194 9.38 -14.82 7.30
CA TYR A 194 8.84 -15.57 6.16
C TYR A 194 8.69 -17.05 6.45
N LEU A 195 9.50 -17.63 7.35
CA LEU A 195 9.36 -19.04 7.78
C LEU A 195 7.98 -19.29 8.38
N ALA A 196 7.41 -18.34 9.11
CA ALA A 196 6.06 -18.48 9.68
C ALA A 196 5.00 -18.59 8.58
N VAL A 197 5.12 -17.80 7.51
CA VAL A 197 4.19 -17.87 6.37
C VAL A 197 4.39 -19.17 5.59
N ILE A 198 5.64 -19.56 5.30
CA ILE A 198 5.95 -20.80 4.58
C ILE A 198 5.44 -22.00 5.38
N ALA A 199 5.70 -22.07 6.69
CA ALA A 199 5.22 -23.14 7.54
C ALA A 199 3.70 -23.20 7.58
N SER A 200 3.01 -22.05 7.66
CA SER A 200 1.56 -21.99 7.62
C SER A 200 1.00 -22.49 6.27
N LEU A 201 1.60 -22.08 5.16
CA LEU A 201 1.22 -22.55 3.82
C LEU A 201 1.44 -24.06 3.67
N LEU A 202 2.54 -24.61 4.18
CA LEU A 202 2.84 -26.04 4.16
C LEU A 202 1.87 -26.86 5.03
N ALA A 203 1.38 -26.30 6.14
CA ALA A 203 0.44 -26.95 7.04
C ALA A 203 -1.04 -26.92 6.54
N MET A 204 -1.35 -26.14 5.50
CA MET A 204 -2.70 -26.04 4.93
C MET A 204 -3.07 -27.31 4.15
N GLN A 205 -4.37 -27.63 4.21
CA GLN A 205 -4.99 -28.68 3.39
C GLN A 205 -5.92 -27.99 2.41
N VAL A 206 -5.48 -27.83 1.17
CA VAL A 206 -6.24 -27.18 0.10
C VAL A 206 -6.26 -28.11 -1.09
N ASP A 207 -7.46 -28.42 -1.59
CA ASP A 207 -7.61 -29.20 -2.81
C ASP A 207 -7.20 -28.35 -4.02
N PRO A 208 -6.41 -28.90 -4.94
CA PRO A 208 -6.06 -28.19 -6.17
C PRO A 208 -7.30 -28.02 -7.03
N ARG A 209 -7.97 -26.88 -7.00
CA ARG A 209 -9.01 -26.55 -7.96
C ARG A 209 -8.37 -25.84 -9.15
N ALA A 210 -8.43 -26.50 -10.29
CA ALA A 210 -8.24 -25.86 -11.59
C ALA A 210 -9.53 -25.13 -11.94
N GLU A 211 -9.56 -23.79 -11.87
CA GLU A 211 -10.69 -23.01 -12.36
C GLU A 211 -10.55 -22.70 -13.85
N SER A 212 -11.71 -22.59 -14.52
CA SER A 212 -11.86 -22.49 -15.96
C SER A 212 -11.23 -21.21 -16.53
N ILE A 213 -10.55 -21.36 -17.65
CA ILE A 213 -9.83 -20.33 -18.40
C ILE A 213 -10.84 -19.37 -19.04
N ARG A 214 -10.87 -18.11 -18.62
CA ARG A 214 -11.43 -17.01 -19.43
C ARG A 214 -10.31 -16.46 -20.33
N HIS A 215 -10.41 -16.71 -21.63
CA HIS A 215 -9.59 -16.07 -22.63
C HIS A 215 -10.08 -14.64 -22.87
N ALA A 216 -9.56 -13.70 -22.09
CA ALA A 216 -9.70 -12.28 -22.40
C ALA A 216 -8.34 -11.73 -22.86
N SER A 217 -8.30 -11.02 -23.97
CA SER A 217 -7.10 -10.31 -24.39
C SER A 217 -6.92 -9.07 -23.50
N VAL A 218 -5.97 -9.13 -22.59
CA VAL A 218 -5.65 -8.05 -21.63
C VAL A 218 -5.49 -6.70 -22.32
N PHE A 219 -4.84 -6.70 -23.49
CA PHE A 219 -4.60 -5.47 -24.25
C PHE A 219 -5.88 -4.86 -24.84
N THR A 220 -6.76 -5.69 -25.37
CA THR A 220 -8.06 -5.25 -25.94
C THR A 220 -8.97 -4.72 -24.83
N ASP A 221 -8.97 -5.37 -23.68
CA ASP A 221 -9.74 -4.93 -22.51
C ASP A 221 -9.23 -3.61 -21.95
N LEU A 222 -7.91 -3.43 -21.87
CA LEU A 222 -7.28 -2.17 -21.46
C LEU A 222 -7.65 -1.02 -22.39
N LEU A 223 -7.53 -1.21 -23.71
CA LEU A 223 -7.83 -0.18 -24.70
C LEU A 223 -9.32 0.22 -24.69
N SER A 224 -10.21 -0.77 -24.51
CA SER A 224 -11.65 -0.51 -24.38
C SER A 224 -11.98 0.25 -23.09
N GLY A 225 -11.32 -0.08 -21.98
CA GLY A 225 -11.42 0.64 -20.72
C GLY A 225 -10.95 2.08 -20.84
N LEU A 226 -9.80 2.32 -21.48
CA LEU A 226 -9.28 3.67 -21.73
C LEU A 226 -10.24 4.51 -22.59
N ARG A 227 -10.81 3.93 -23.65
CA ARG A 227 -11.80 4.61 -24.50
C ARG A 227 -13.06 4.97 -23.72
N TYR A 228 -13.54 4.05 -22.87
CA TYR A 228 -14.69 4.30 -21.99
C TYR A 228 -14.40 5.40 -20.97
N ALA A 229 -13.25 5.34 -20.31
CA ALA A 229 -12.81 6.34 -19.33
C ALA A 229 -12.65 7.74 -19.94
N TYR A 230 -12.11 7.82 -21.18
CA TYR A 230 -11.96 9.09 -21.90
C TYR A 230 -13.31 9.74 -22.25
N LYS A 231 -14.32 8.93 -22.61
CA LYS A 231 -15.67 9.41 -22.94
C LYS A 231 -16.46 9.85 -21.72
N SER A 232 -16.21 9.25 -20.56
CA SER A 232 -16.89 9.58 -19.29
C SER A 232 -16.12 10.67 -18.57
N LEU A 233 -16.71 11.87 -18.48
CA LEU A 233 -16.10 13.01 -17.80
C LEU A 233 -15.79 12.70 -16.33
N PRO A 234 -16.70 12.12 -15.50
CA PRO A 234 -16.40 11.81 -14.11
C PRO A 234 -15.22 10.86 -13.97
N ILE A 235 -15.21 9.76 -14.72
CA ILE A 235 -14.16 8.73 -14.65
C ILE A 235 -12.81 9.34 -15.02
N ARG A 236 -12.77 10.14 -16.08
CA ARG A 236 -11.55 10.81 -16.54
C ARG A 236 -10.95 11.71 -15.46
N PHE A 237 -11.74 12.56 -14.81
CA PHE A 237 -11.23 13.48 -13.79
C PHE A 237 -10.81 12.77 -12.51
N ILE A 238 -11.49 11.69 -12.11
CA ILE A 238 -11.06 10.84 -10.99
C ILE A 238 -9.71 10.19 -11.31
N LEU A 239 -9.55 9.61 -12.50
CA LEU A 239 -8.28 8.97 -12.89
C LEU A 239 -7.14 9.98 -13.00
N ILE A 240 -7.37 11.18 -13.57
CA ILE A 240 -6.36 12.24 -13.63
C ILE A 240 -5.91 12.63 -12.22
N MET A 241 -6.82 12.78 -11.27
CA MET A 241 -6.49 13.10 -9.90
C MET A 241 -5.67 11.99 -9.25
N VAL A 242 -6.10 10.73 -9.39
CA VAL A 242 -5.38 9.55 -8.89
C VAL A 242 -3.98 9.48 -9.49
N ILE A 243 -3.82 9.69 -10.81
CA ILE A 243 -2.52 9.71 -11.48
C ILE A 243 -1.63 10.82 -10.92
N THR A 244 -2.16 12.03 -10.77
CA THR A 244 -1.38 13.17 -10.24
C THR A 244 -0.91 12.90 -8.83
N THR A 245 -1.80 12.43 -7.95
CA THR A 245 -1.44 12.09 -6.56
C THR A 245 -0.45 10.94 -6.51
N SER A 246 -0.58 9.93 -7.37
CA SER A 246 0.34 8.78 -7.42
C SER A 246 1.71 9.14 -7.99
N LEU A 247 1.75 9.97 -9.04
CA LEU A 247 2.99 10.36 -9.70
C LEU A 247 3.78 11.37 -8.87
N LEU A 248 3.13 12.38 -8.32
CA LEU A 248 3.79 13.51 -7.67
C LEU A 248 3.68 13.44 -6.15
N GLY A 249 2.50 13.08 -5.63
CA GLY A 249 2.23 13.09 -4.21
C GLY A 249 2.85 11.91 -3.45
N LEU A 250 2.54 10.66 -3.83
CA LEU A 250 2.97 9.47 -3.07
C LEU A 250 4.49 9.30 -2.90
N PRO A 251 5.34 9.71 -3.87
CA PRO A 251 6.79 9.57 -3.73
C PRO A 251 7.40 10.31 -2.54
N PHE A 252 6.69 11.25 -1.89
CA PHE A 252 7.20 11.94 -0.69
C PHE A 252 7.66 10.96 0.40
N GLN A 253 7.04 9.76 0.47
CA GLN A 253 7.41 8.74 1.44
C GLN A 253 8.84 8.22 1.25
N VAL A 254 9.34 8.23 0.02
CA VAL A 254 10.71 7.81 -0.32
C VAL A 254 11.74 8.76 0.31
N PHE A 255 11.38 10.04 0.53
CA PHE A 255 12.26 11.07 1.09
C PHE A 255 12.21 11.18 2.62
N MET A 256 11.42 10.35 3.29
CA MET A 256 11.32 10.39 4.76
C MET A 256 12.67 10.23 5.48
N PRO A 257 13.64 9.40 5.01
CA PRO A 257 14.98 9.35 5.60
C PRO A 257 15.69 10.69 5.59
N VAL A 258 15.56 11.45 4.49
CA VAL A 258 16.16 12.78 4.34
C VAL A 258 15.51 13.78 5.30
N PHE A 259 14.19 13.82 5.35
CA PHE A 259 13.47 14.66 6.31
C PHE A 259 13.85 14.34 7.76
N ALA A 260 13.95 13.05 8.10
CA ALA A 260 14.33 12.63 9.45
C ALA A 260 15.74 13.10 9.82
N ARG A 261 16.72 12.97 8.90
CA ARG A 261 18.13 13.25 9.17
C ARG A 261 18.49 14.72 8.98
N GLU A 262 18.13 15.31 7.82
CA GLU A 262 18.61 16.64 7.43
C GLU A 262 17.68 17.77 7.89
N VAL A 263 16.36 17.58 7.83
CA VAL A 263 15.40 18.65 8.14
C VAL A 263 15.06 18.68 9.63
N LEU A 264 14.86 17.49 10.24
CA LEU A 264 14.48 17.35 11.64
C LEU A 264 15.68 17.03 12.56
N HIS A 265 16.88 16.87 11.99
CA HIS A 265 18.13 16.55 12.72
C HIS A 265 17.99 15.35 13.68
N GLY A 266 17.17 14.37 13.26
CA GLY A 266 16.86 13.17 14.02
C GLY A 266 17.62 11.94 13.53
N ASN A 267 17.12 10.79 13.92
CA ASN A 267 17.73 9.48 13.64
C ASN A 267 16.70 8.51 13.03
N SER A 268 17.03 7.22 12.98
CA SER A 268 16.14 6.17 12.48
C SER A 268 14.82 6.06 13.25
N GLN A 269 14.79 6.39 14.54
CA GLN A 269 13.54 6.44 15.32
C GLN A 269 12.64 7.56 14.82
N THR A 270 13.21 8.73 14.52
CA THR A 270 12.49 9.85 13.90
C THR A 270 11.85 9.41 12.60
N LEU A 271 12.58 8.72 11.72
CA LEU A 271 12.04 8.13 10.50
C LEU A 271 10.87 7.19 10.78
N GLY A 272 11.03 6.28 11.74
CA GLY A 272 9.98 5.35 12.15
C GLY A 272 8.70 6.07 12.59
N TYR A 273 8.82 7.11 13.41
CA TYR A 273 7.68 7.92 13.86
C TYR A 273 7.01 8.69 12.72
N LEU A 274 7.78 9.27 11.78
CA LEU A 274 7.23 9.99 10.61
C LEU A 274 6.35 9.05 9.77
N ILE A 275 6.86 7.87 9.43
CA ILE A 275 6.09 6.90 8.63
C ILE A 275 4.94 6.29 9.44
N GLY A 276 5.15 6.06 10.75
CA GLY A 276 4.08 5.66 11.67
C GLY A 276 2.94 6.67 11.73
N ALA A 277 3.24 7.98 11.74
CA ALA A 277 2.24 9.04 11.71
C ALA A 277 1.38 9.01 10.43
N ILE A 278 2.00 8.75 9.26
CA ILE A 278 1.26 8.52 8.01
C ILE A 278 0.34 7.30 8.17
N GLY A 279 0.84 6.21 8.78
CA GLY A 279 0.08 5.00 9.07
C GLY A 279 -1.12 5.25 10.01
N ALA A 280 -0.93 6.07 11.05
CA ALA A 280 -2.00 6.47 11.99
C ALA A 280 -3.11 7.23 11.26
N GLY A 281 -2.74 8.21 10.42
CA GLY A 281 -3.67 8.94 9.58
C GLY A 281 -4.43 8.04 8.61
N ALA A 282 -3.72 7.10 7.98
CA ALA A 282 -4.30 6.11 7.08
C ALA A 282 -5.34 5.21 7.78
N LEU A 283 -5.04 4.76 9.00
CA LEU A 283 -5.96 3.97 9.82
C LEU A 283 -7.20 4.80 10.21
N ALA A 284 -7.02 6.04 10.65
CA ALA A 284 -8.12 6.95 10.95
C ALA A 284 -9.00 7.20 9.72
N GLY A 285 -8.41 7.36 8.53
CA GLY A 285 -9.12 7.49 7.26
C GLY A 285 -9.94 6.25 6.89
N ALA A 286 -9.38 5.07 7.09
CA ALA A 286 -10.08 3.81 6.86
C ALA A 286 -11.29 3.64 7.80
N ILE A 287 -11.13 3.97 9.10
CA ILE A 287 -12.21 3.95 10.09
C ILE A 287 -13.30 4.96 9.70
N TYR A 288 -12.92 6.19 9.33
CA TYR A 288 -13.86 7.20 8.86
C TYR A 288 -14.71 6.70 7.69
N LEU A 289 -14.09 6.08 6.69
CA LEU A 289 -14.81 5.54 5.54
C LEU A 289 -15.75 4.39 5.90
N ALA A 290 -15.37 3.53 6.83
CA ALA A 290 -16.23 2.44 7.30
C ALA A 290 -17.54 2.93 7.94
N THR A 291 -17.59 4.16 8.45
CA THR A 291 -18.79 4.77 9.03
C THR A 291 -19.69 5.47 8.00
N ARG A 292 -19.22 5.68 6.76
CA ARG A 292 -19.95 6.40 5.72
C ARG A 292 -20.86 5.48 4.91
N LYS A 293 -22.12 5.91 4.73
CA LYS A 293 -23.14 5.13 3.99
C LYS A 293 -23.64 5.83 2.72
N SER A 294 -23.40 7.12 2.54
CA SER A 294 -24.00 7.90 1.45
C SER A 294 -23.07 8.06 0.25
N LEU A 295 -23.51 7.60 -0.92
CA LEU A 295 -22.80 7.72 -2.19
C LEU A 295 -22.77 9.17 -2.70
N HIS A 296 -23.82 9.97 -2.47
CA HIS A 296 -23.91 11.35 -2.96
C HIS A 296 -22.86 12.31 -2.38
N THR A 297 -22.29 11.99 -1.21
CA THR A 297 -21.24 12.78 -0.59
C THR A 297 -19.84 12.42 -1.05
N ILE A 298 -19.66 11.27 -1.74
CA ILE A 298 -18.33 10.77 -2.14
C ILE A 298 -17.53 11.77 -2.97
N PRO A 299 -18.07 12.44 -4.02
CA PRO A 299 -17.28 13.39 -4.80
C PRO A 299 -16.72 14.55 -3.98
N LEU A 300 -17.52 15.08 -3.03
CA LEU A 300 -17.05 16.11 -2.12
C LEU A 300 -16.01 15.56 -1.13
N THR A 301 -16.18 14.34 -0.66
CA THR A 301 -15.21 13.67 0.21
C THR A 301 -13.87 13.51 -0.50
N ILE A 302 -13.86 13.12 -1.79
CA ILE A 302 -12.64 13.03 -2.61
C ILE A 302 -11.94 14.40 -2.67
N PHE A 303 -12.68 15.46 -2.98
CA PHE A 303 -12.10 16.81 -3.04
C PHE A 303 -11.50 17.25 -1.69
N ILE A 304 -12.26 17.11 -0.59
CA ILE A 304 -11.78 17.51 0.74
C ILE A 304 -10.55 16.72 1.14
N SER A 305 -10.54 15.40 0.92
CA SER A 305 -9.42 14.54 1.30
C SER A 305 -8.19 14.81 0.45
N ALA A 306 -8.33 15.03 -0.86
CA ALA A 306 -7.22 15.44 -1.73
C ALA A 306 -6.67 16.82 -1.32
N THR A 307 -7.52 17.76 -0.91
CA THR A 307 -7.10 19.05 -0.40
C THR A 307 -6.35 18.91 0.93
N LEU A 308 -6.85 18.09 1.86
CA LEU A 308 -6.17 17.82 3.13
C LEU A 308 -4.81 17.17 2.90
N PHE A 309 -4.72 16.18 1.99
CA PHE A 309 -3.46 15.56 1.60
C PHE A 309 -2.48 16.61 1.06
N SER A 310 -2.91 17.42 0.11
CA SER A 310 -2.07 18.40 -0.58
C SER A 310 -1.57 19.49 0.37
N LEU A 311 -2.46 20.09 1.17
CA LEU A 311 -2.09 21.13 2.15
C LEU A 311 -1.23 20.55 3.28
N GLY A 312 -1.56 19.33 3.75
CA GLY A 312 -0.73 18.63 4.73
C GLY A 312 0.68 18.39 4.23
N LEU A 313 0.82 17.97 2.96
CA LEU A 313 2.11 17.75 2.32
C LEU A 313 2.91 19.04 2.14
N MET A 314 2.27 20.14 1.68
CA MET A 314 2.90 21.45 1.56
C MET A 314 3.36 21.98 2.92
N ALA A 315 2.52 21.90 3.93
CA ALA A 315 2.85 22.35 5.28
C ALA A 315 3.97 21.50 5.91
N PHE A 316 3.92 20.17 5.70
CA PHE A 316 4.99 19.26 6.14
C PHE A 316 6.34 19.59 5.50
N SER A 317 6.37 19.92 4.21
CA SER A 317 7.62 20.18 3.49
C SER A 317 8.41 21.36 4.06
N VAL A 318 7.75 22.35 4.69
CA VAL A 318 8.38 23.53 5.30
C VAL A 318 8.49 23.40 6.83
N SER A 319 7.97 22.32 7.42
CA SER A 319 7.99 22.11 8.86
C SER A 319 9.38 21.66 9.34
N THR A 320 9.91 22.32 10.36
CA THR A 320 11.17 21.99 11.06
C THR A 320 10.92 21.44 12.47
N GLY A 321 9.68 21.48 12.94
CA GLY A 321 9.29 20.99 14.27
C GLY A 321 8.82 19.54 14.23
N PHE A 322 9.44 18.64 15.02
CA PHE A 322 9.13 17.22 15.01
C PHE A 322 7.64 16.92 15.30
N ILE A 323 7.08 17.50 16.35
CA ILE A 323 5.66 17.26 16.73
C ILE A 323 4.70 17.81 15.67
N ILE A 324 5.00 18.99 15.10
CA ILE A 324 4.21 19.59 14.04
C ILE A 324 4.25 18.70 12.80
N SER A 325 5.43 18.20 12.43
CA SER A 325 5.62 17.28 11.30
C SER A 325 4.81 16.01 11.48
N LEU A 326 4.77 15.42 12.68
CA LEU A 326 3.94 14.25 12.98
C LEU A 326 2.45 14.55 12.78
N ALA A 327 1.96 15.65 13.32
CA ALA A 327 0.55 16.05 13.18
C ALA A 327 0.16 16.26 11.70
N LEU A 328 1.02 16.94 10.94
CA LEU A 328 0.82 17.17 9.51
C LEU A 328 0.82 15.86 8.70
N LEU A 329 1.69 14.92 9.04
CA LEU A 329 1.74 13.61 8.40
C LEU A 329 0.54 12.73 8.73
N VAL A 330 -0.06 12.85 9.94
CA VAL A 330 -1.35 12.21 10.26
C VAL A 330 -2.44 12.76 9.34
N ILE A 331 -2.53 14.08 9.16
CA ILE A 331 -3.50 14.70 8.25
C ILE A 331 -3.27 14.25 6.80
N THR A 332 -2.01 14.23 6.37
CA THR A 332 -1.62 13.78 5.02
C THR A 332 -1.99 12.31 4.80
N GLY A 333 -1.69 11.42 5.75
CA GLY A 333 -2.05 10.01 5.68
C GLY A 333 -3.55 9.75 5.66
N PHE A 334 -4.32 10.51 6.45
CA PHE A 334 -5.77 10.49 6.42
C PHE A 334 -6.31 10.90 5.04
N GLY A 335 -5.89 12.07 4.54
CA GLY A 335 -6.30 12.59 3.23
C GLY A 335 -6.01 11.59 2.11
N MET A 336 -4.79 11.02 2.11
CA MET A 336 -4.35 10.03 1.14
C MET A 336 -5.28 8.81 1.06
N VAL A 337 -5.55 8.15 2.18
CA VAL A 337 -6.36 6.92 2.17
C VAL A 337 -7.82 7.23 1.84
N VAL A 338 -8.37 8.32 2.36
CA VAL A 338 -9.75 8.70 2.06
C VAL A 338 -9.93 9.08 0.59
N GLU A 339 -8.97 9.78 -0.02
CA GLU A 339 -8.98 10.11 -1.45
C GLU A 339 -8.99 8.85 -2.32
N PHE A 340 -8.00 7.96 -2.12
CA PHE A 340 -7.87 6.75 -2.96
C PHE A 340 -9.05 5.80 -2.78
N ALA A 341 -9.45 5.50 -1.56
CA ALA A 341 -10.54 4.57 -1.32
C ALA A 341 -11.90 5.12 -1.80
N SER A 342 -12.17 6.42 -1.61
CA SER A 342 -13.37 7.06 -2.13
C SER A 342 -13.40 7.09 -3.65
N SER A 343 -12.26 7.38 -4.30
CA SER A 343 -12.10 7.34 -5.76
C SER A 343 -12.38 5.96 -6.32
N ASN A 344 -11.82 4.91 -5.71
CA ASN A 344 -12.08 3.53 -6.09
C ASN A 344 -13.56 3.15 -5.92
N THR A 345 -14.17 3.50 -4.79
CA THR A 345 -15.59 3.24 -4.54
C THR A 345 -16.47 3.94 -5.57
N LEU A 346 -16.22 5.21 -5.85
CA LEU A 346 -17.00 5.97 -6.82
C LEU A 346 -16.91 5.38 -8.22
N LEU A 347 -15.68 5.02 -8.67
CA LEU A 347 -15.49 4.38 -9.96
C LEU A 347 -16.24 3.06 -10.07
N GLN A 348 -16.23 2.23 -9.03
CA GLN A 348 -16.94 0.95 -9.05
C GLN A 348 -18.46 1.08 -9.04
N THR A 349 -19.00 2.15 -8.48
CA THR A 349 -20.44 2.37 -8.40
C THR A 349 -21.01 3.08 -9.63
N MET A 350 -20.20 3.85 -10.37
CA MET A 350 -20.65 4.60 -11.56
C MET A 350 -20.55 3.81 -12.87
N VAL A 351 -19.89 2.67 -12.84
CA VAL A 351 -19.56 1.93 -14.07
C VAL A 351 -20.43 0.69 -14.23
N ASP A 352 -20.94 0.47 -15.44
CA ASP A 352 -21.68 -0.73 -15.80
C ASP A 352 -20.91 -1.99 -15.46
N ASP A 353 -21.62 -3.06 -15.05
CA ASP A 353 -21.04 -4.33 -14.64
C ASP A 353 -20.05 -4.90 -15.67
N GLN A 354 -20.35 -4.74 -16.98
CA GLN A 354 -19.49 -5.21 -18.07
C GLN A 354 -18.14 -4.47 -18.17
N MET A 355 -18.09 -3.21 -17.75
CA MET A 355 -16.88 -2.37 -17.82
C MET A 355 -16.17 -2.25 -16.48
N ARG A 356 -16.83 -2.65 -15.35
CA ARG A 356 -16.32 -2.47 -13.99
C ARG A 356 -14.91 -3.04 -13.81
N GLY A 357 -14.68 -4.27 -14.25
CA GLY A 357 -13.36 -4.90 -14.14
C GLY A 357 -12.25 -4.12 -14.88
N ARG A 358 -12.57 -3.58 -16.06
CA ARG A 358 -11.63 -2.80 -16.88
C ARG A 358 -11.28 -1.45 -16.24
N ILE A 359 -12.27 -0.77 -15.67
CA ILE A 359 -12.06 0.52 -14.99
C ILE A 359 -11.32 0.34 -13.65
N VAL A 360 -11.61 -0.72 -12.90
CA VAL A 360 -10.85 -1.06 -11.68
C VAL A 360 -9.39 -1.39 -12.02
N ALA A 361 -9.14 -2.08 -13.14
CA ALA A 361 -7.78 -2.33 -13.62
C ALA A 361 -7.06 -1.02 -13.98
N LEU A 362 -7.72 -0.09 -14.70
CA LEU A 362 -7.18 1.24 -14.99
C LEU A 362 -6.89 2.06 -13.73
N TYR A 363 -7.79 2.01 -12.74
CA TYR A 363 -7.57 2.65 -11.44
C TYR A 363 -6.33 2.07 -10.74
N SER A 364 -6.19 0.74 -10.72
CA SER A 364 -5.03 0.07 -10.12
C SER A 364 -3.73 0.43 -10.84
N MET A 365 -3.74 0.51 -12.18
CA MET A 365 -2.60 0.98 -12.96
C MET A 365 -2.29 2.46 -12.68
N SER A 366 -3.30 3.30 -12.52
CA SER A 366 -3.13 4.72 -12.17
C SER A 366 -2.52 4.88 -10.78
N PHE A 367 -2.94 4.07 -9.82
CA PHE A 367 -2.44 4.12 -8.46
C PHE A 367 -1.05 3.50 -8.31
N MET A 368 -0.85 2.26 -8.79
CA MET A 368 0.40 1.52 -8.59
C MET A 368 1.45 1.80 -9.67
N GLY A 369 1.00 2.11 -10.89
CA GLY A 369 1.88 2.23 -12.05
C GLY A 369 2.62 3.56 -12.12
N PHE A 370 2.01 4.65 -11.69
CA PHE A 370 2.63 5.97 -11.74
C PHE A 370 3.54 6.25 -10.53
N THR A 371 3.35 5.58 -9.40
CA THR A 371 4.19 5.77 -8.21
C THR A 371 5.68 5.49 -8.45
N PRO A 372 6.11 4.38 -9.09
CA PRO A 372 7.53 4.16 -9.37
C PRO A 372 8.12 5.22 -10.29
N LEU A 373 7.40 5.60 -11.35
CA LEU A 373 7.82 6.68 -12.24
C LEU A 373 7.98 8.00 -11.49
N GLY A 374 7.03 8.26 -10.57
CA GLY A 374 7.07 9.40 -9.67
C GLY A 374 8.27 9.37 -8.73
N SER A 375 8.60 8.21 -8.16
CA SER A 375 9.76 8.06 -7.26
C SER A 375 11.07 8.43 -7.97
N LEU A 376 11.23 8.02 -9.22
CA LEU A 376 12.41 8.37 -10.02
C LEU A 376 12.42 9.86 -10.40
N LEU A 377 11.30 10.37 -10.92
CA LEU A 377 11.15 11.77 -11.33
C LEU A 377 11.38 12.73 -10.15
N MET A 378 10.71 12.47 -9.03
CA MET A 378 10.80 13.30 -7.84
C MET A 378 12.17 13.17 -7.16
N GLY A 379 12.80 11.97 -7.22
CA GLY A 379 14.18 11.77 -6.78
C GLY A 379 15.17 12.62 -7.55
N ALA A 380 15.05 12.64 -8.89
CA ALA A 380 15.87 13.50 -9.74
C ALA A 380 15.62 14.99 -9.46
N LEU A 381 14.36 15.40 -9.30
CA LEU A 381 14.04 16.79 -8.96
C LEU A 381 14.59 17.19 -7.60
N ALA A 382 14.50 16.30 -6.61
CA ALA A 382 14.95 16.57 -5.25
C ALA A 382 16.49 16.66 -5.13
N GLU A 383 17.23 16.00 -6.01
CA GLU A 383 18.69 16.11 -6.09
C GLU A 383 19.11 17.53 -6.50
N PHE A 384 18.35 18.22 -7.36
CA PHE A 384 18.66 19.59 -7.83
C PHE A 384 18.02 20.67 -6.95
N ALA A 385 16.75 20.51 -6.59
CA ALA A 385 15.96 21.54 -5.91
C ALA A 385 15.91 21.38 -4.39
N GLY A 386 16.34 20.22 -3.89
CA GLY A 386 16.18 19.83 -2.49
C GLY A 386 14.81 19.22 -2.20
N VAL A 387 14.75 18.37 -1.16
CA VAL A 387 13.56 17.58 -0.82
C VAL A 387 12.38 18.45 -0.40
N GLN A 388 12.61 19.54 0.33
CA GLN A 388 11.55 20.43 0.83
C GLN A 388 10.81 21.10 -0.33
N ILE A 389 11.54 21.71 -1.27
CA ILE A 389 10.97 22.37 -2.44
C ILE A 389 10.24 21.36 -3.32
N THR A 390 10.83 20.18 -3.53
CA THR A 390 10.24 19.12 -4.34
C THR A 390 8.93 18.63 -3.77
N VAL A 391 8.86 18.39 -2.47
CA VAL A 391 7.64 17.95 -1.79
C VAL A 391 6.59 19.07 -1.76
N PHE A 392 7.00 20.33 -1.62
CA PHE A 392 6.10 21.48 -1.72
C PHE A 392 5.47 21.58 -3.11
N ILE A 393 6.27 21.50 -4.17
CA ILE A 393 5.79 21.50 -5.56
C ILE A 393 4.82 20.33 -5.81
N ALA A 394 5.15 19.15 -5.31
CA ALA A 394 4.26 17.99 -5.39
C ALA A 394 2.90 18.24 -4.75
N GLY A 395 2.89 18.78 -3.54
CA GLY A 395 1.66 19.17 -2.84
C GLY A 395 0.87 20.24 -3.61
N ALA A 396 1.55 21.26 -4.16
CA ALA A 396 0.91 22.31 -4.96
C ALA A 396 0.26 21.76 -6.25
N CYS A 397 0.94 20.84 -6.95
CA CYS A 397 0.38 20.16 -8.13
C CYS A 397 -0.83 19.28 -7.76
N CYS A 398 -0.78 18.56 -6.64
CA CYS A 398 -1.91 17.78 -6.16
C CYS A 398 -3.10 18.70 -5.77
N LEU A 399 -2.82 19.83 -5.15
CA LEU A 399 -3.86 20.83 -4.82
C LEU A 399 -4.50 21.39 -6.09
N LEU A 400 -3.70 21.71 -7.10
CA LEU A 400 -4.21 22.17 -8.39
C LEU A 400 -5.12 21.12 -9.03
N ALA A 401 -4.73 19.84 -9.01
CA ALA A 401 -5.57 18.74 -9.50
C ALA A 401 -6.89 18.64 -8.71
N ALA A 402 -6.85 18.79 -7.39
CA ALA A 402 -8.04 18.81 -6.54
C ALA A 402 -8.96 19.99 -6.88
N LEU A 403 -8.41 21.18 -7.12
CA LEU A 403 -9.19 22.38 -7.52
C LEU A 403 -9.81 22.23 -8.90
N VAL A 404 -9.09 21.62 -9.86
CA VAL A 404 -9.64 21.28 -11.18
C VAL A 404 -10.78 20.27 -11.04
N PHE A 405 -10.63 19.25 -10.20
CA PHE A 405 -11.68 18.29 -9.88
C PHE A 405 -12.92 19.00 -9.26
N TYR A 406 -12.70 19.92 -8.31
CA TYR A 406 -13.77 20.69 -7.68
C TYR A 406 -14.60 21.49 -8.69
N ARG A 407 -13.96 22.11 -9.68
CA ARG A 407 -14.67 22.85 -10.76
C ARG A 407 -15.59 21.92 -11.56
N LYS A 408 -15.28 20.63 -11.63
CA LYS A 408 -16.09 19.62 -12.33
C LYS A 408 -17.09 18.88 -11.43
N LEU A 409 -17.11 19.20 -10.13
CA LEU A 409 -17.98 18.59 -9.14
C LEU A 409 -19.48 18.63 -9.50
N PRO A 410 -20.04 19.75 -10.04
CA PRO A 410 -21.46 19.79 -10.43
C PRO A 410 -21.78 18.79 -11.53
N GLU A 411 -20.91 18.67 -12.55
CA GLU A 411 -21.06 17.73 -13.66
C GLU A 411 -20.95 16.26 -13.18
N ILE A 412 -20.02 16.00 -12.26
CA ILE A 412 -19.83 14.68 -11.65
C ILE A 412 -21.06 14.29 -10.81
N ARG A 413 -21.59 15.21 -10.01
CA ARG A 413 -22.81 14.97 -9.19
C ARG A 413 -24.01 14.66 -10.06
N LYS A 414 -24.21 15.42 -11.15
CA LYS A 414 -25.30 15.17 -12.10
C LYS A 414 -25.22 13.75 -12.66
N ALA A 415 -24.05 13.35 -13.12
CA ALA A 415 -23.85 11.99 -13.65
C ALA A 415 -24.10 10.86 -12.62
N ILE A 416 -23.98 11.13 -11.31
CA ILE A 416 -24.32 10.16 -10.26
C ILE A 416 -25.84 10.13 -10.00
N THR A 417 -26.54 11.24 -10.19
CA THR A 417 -27.99 11.31 -9.96
C THR A 417 -28.76 10.65 -11.11
N ASP A 418 -28.14 10.57 -12.29
CA ASP A 418 -28.72 9.97 -13.50
C ASP A 418 -28.57 8.41 -13.54
N ILE A 419 -27.85 7.81 -12.53
CA ILE A 419 -27.69 6.36 -12.32
C ILE A 419 -28.69 5.86 -11.26
#